data_413ca9d67f520c19cd3e81e4c07b0a21
#
_entry.id   413ca9d67f520c19cd3e81e4c07b0a21
#
_cell.length_a   1.000
_cell.length_b   1.000
_cell.length_c   1.000
_cell.angle_alpha   90.00
_cell.angle_beta   90.00
_cell.angle_gamma   90.00
#
_symmetry.space_group_name_H-M   'P 1'
#
loop_
_entity.id
_entity.type
_entity.pdbx_description
1 polymer ?
#
loop_
_entity_poly.entity_id
_entity_poly.type
_entity_poly.pdbx_seq_one_letter_code
_entity_poly.pdbx_strand_id
1 'polypeptide(L)'
;MVDEVTASAAASAVDPAQVLEFAQALIAAPSENPGGTEDEAAVVAADILSGLGARVTVVRGDAGRPSVVATIGDGDGPRLAWNGHLDVVPAGSLDTWDHPPFEGVVQDGRLIGRGASDMKGPIGAALAAAAALQRAGIPIAGELTFHLAADEELAGIHGTKVLWEGGYLTQHSAIIGEPSELKVGLAERGGAWLTATAHGKAAHGSQPHRGVNAITSMSRFLLRLSEALPDIEHPLVGSPTVNTALITGGSAPNVVPDRCSVDIDRRTIPGETDPELVRRPFQELAERIRSEHPEVDIDVVVREWTDAAESPADSAIAALARAAVAAETGAPAEDVGFTGITDARFYINQAKIPAIILGPGSLTVAHTANEWAPVDELVAGARIYARIFAGFEGILPTWKPSSAT
;
A
#
# COMPACT_ATOMS: atom_id res chain seq x y z
N MET A 1 -6.41 -18.27 23.55
CA MET A 1 -5.79 -19.02 22.42
C MET A 1 -6.94 -19.63 21.65
N VAL A 2 -6.94 -19.44 20.35
CA VAL A 2 -7.87 -20.10 19.45
C VAL A 2 -7.77 -21.61 19.66
N ASP A 3 -8.91 -22.26 19.67
CA ASP A 3 -8.93 -23.71 19.54
C ASP A 3 -8.34 -24.07 18.16
N GLU A 4 -7.15 -24.67 18.15
CA GLU A 4 -6.44 -25.08 16.92
C GLU A 4 -7.32 -26.00 16.05
N VAL A 5 -8.24 -26.73 16.67
CA VAL A 5 -9.21 -27.58 15.97
C VAL A 5 -10.14 -26.73 15.10
N THR A 6 -10.68 -25.65 15.64
CA THR A 6 -11.57 -24.73 14.92
C THR A 6 -10.82 -24.00 13.79
N ALA A 7 -9.61 -23.50 14.06
CA ALA A 7 -8.78 -22.83 13.05
C ALA A 7 -8.38 -23.80 11.91
N SER A 8 -8.03 -25.04 12.25
CA SER A 8 -7.71 -26.07 11.26
C SER A 8 -8.92 -26.49 10.43
N ALA A 9 -10.11 -26.57 11.04
CA ALA A 9 -11.36 -26.86 10.34
C ALA A 9 -11.71 -25.74 9.35
N ALA A 10 -11.57 -24.48 9.75
CA ALA A 10 -11.76 -23.32 8.87
C ALA A 10 -10.84 -23.36 7.65
N ALA A 11 -9.54 -23.57 7.87
CA ALA A 11 -8.55 -23.67 6.79
C ALA A 11 -8.85 -24.85 5.84
N SER A 12 -9.23 -25.99 6.39
CA SER A 12 -9.57 -27.19 5.60
C SER A 12 -10.83 -27.02 4.76
N ALA A 13 -11.72 -26.10 5.15
CA ALA A 13 -12.93 -25.79 4.42
C ALA A 13 -12.72 -24.79 3.26
N VAL A 14 -11.51 -24.24 3.08
CA VAL A 14 -11.19 -23.38 1.93
C VAL A 14 -11.28 -24.21 0.64
N ASP A 15 -12.09 -23.71 -0.30
CA ASP A 15 -12.24 -24.27 -1.64
C ASP A 15 -11.29 -23.53 -2.62
N PRO A 16 -10.27 -24.21 -3.16
CA PRO A 16 -9.35 -23.59 -4.11
C PRO A 16 -10.05 -23.04 -5.37
N ALA A 17 -11.12 -23.69 -5.83
CA ALA A 17 -11.88 -23.22 -6.99
C ALA A 17 -12.57 -21.88 -6.71
N GLN A 18 -13.10 -21.71 -5.51
CA GLN A 18 -13.77 -20.47 -5.10
C GLN A 18 -12.77 -19.31 -4.91
N VAL A 19 -11.54 -19.59 -4.48
CA VAL A 19 -10.46 -18.58 -4.43
C VAL A 19 -10.23 -17.98 -5.81
N LEU A 20 -10.11 -18.85 -6.82
CA LEU A 20 -9.91 -18.42 -8.20
C LEU A 20 -11.16 -17.76 -8.78
N GLU A 21 -12.34 -18.29 -8.52
CA GLU A 21 -13.61 -17.72 -8.97
C GLU A 21 -13.77 -16.27 -8.53
N PHE A 22 -13.54 -15.98 -7.24
CA PHE A 22 -13.67 -14.63 -6.71
C PHE A 22 -12.57 -13.70 -7.24
N ALA A 23 -11.32 -14.16 -7.31
CA ALA A 23 -10.23 -13.37 -7.85
C ALA A 23 -10.46 -13.04 -9.34
N GLN A 24 -10.86 -14.03 -10.15
CA GLN A 24 -11.16 -13.84 -11.57
C GLN A 24 -12.34 -12.89 -11.79
N ALA A 25 -13.39 -12.99 -10.98
CA ALA A 25 -14.53 -12.08 -11.06
C ALA A 25 -14.13 -10.62 -10.82
N LEU A 26 -13.25 -10.38 -9.83
CA LEU A 26 -12.72 -9.04 -9.54
C LEU A 26 -11.77 -8.55 -10.64
N ILE A 27 -10.89 -9.40 -11.17
CA ILE A 27 -9.98 -9.05 -12.28
C ILE A 27 -10.79 -8.69 -13.53
N ALA A 28 -11.88 -9.43 -13.81
CA ALA A 28 -12.74 -9.18 -14.96
C ALA A 28 -13.55 -7.87 -14.89
N ALA A 29 -13.53 -7.18 -13.74
CA ALA A 29 -14.09 -5.85 -13.55
C ALA A 29 -12.96 -4.81 -13.60
N PRO A 30 -12.65 -4.17 -14.74
CA PRO A 30 -11.57 -3.20 -14.86
C PRO A 30 -11.77 -2.00 -13.92
N SER A 31 -10.68 -1.57 -13.29
CA SER A 31 -10.71 -0.47 -12.33
C SER A 31 -9.40 0.30 -12.33
N GLU A 32 -8.92 0.66 -13.52
CA GLU A 32 -7.64 1.33 -13.70
C GLU A 32 -7.62 2.73 -13.06
N ASN A 33 -6.55 3.02 -12.35
CA ASN A 33 -6.30 4.30 -11.70
C ASN A 33 -4.89 4.83 -12.10
N PRO A 34 -4.77 6.05 -12.65
CA PRO A 34 -5.80 7.09 -12.82
C PRO A 34 -6.88 6.73 -13.84
N GLY A 35 -8.07 7.28 -13.60
CA GLY A 35 -9.24 7.05 -14.46
C GLY A 35 -10.54 6.95 -13.65
N GLY A 36 -10.44 6.43 -12.41
CA GLY A 36 -11.52 6.46 -11.43
C GLY A 36 -12.74 5.61 -11.79
N THR A 37 -12.52 4.33 -12.06
CA THR A 37 -13.58 3.44 -12.55
C THR A 37 -13.76 2.19 -11.68
N GLU A 38 -13.70 2.31 -10.34
CA GLU A 38 -13.90 1.16 -9.45
C GLU A 38 -15.37 0.71 -9.34
N ASP A 39 -16.29 1.36 -10.03
CA ASP A 39 -17.73 1.06 -9.93
C ASP A 39 -18.05 -0.41 -10.19
N GLU A 40 -17.51 -1.00 -11.25
CA GLU A 40 -17.75 -2.40 -11.58
C GLU A 40 -17.13 -3.35 -10.56
N ALA A 41 -15.90 -3.08 -10.14
CA ALA A 41 -15.20 -3.87 -9.12
C ALA A 41 -15.92 -3.79 -7.76
N ALA A 42 -16.44 -2.60 -7.39
CA ALA A 42 -17.21 -2.42 -6.17
C ALA A 42 -18.55 -3.18 -6.21
N VAL A 43 -19.23 -3.23 -7.36
CA VAL A 43 -20.44 -4.03 -7.52
C VAL A 43 -20.14 -5.51 -7.35
N VAL A 44 -19.13 -6.04 -8.03
CA VAL A 44 -18.72 -7.45 -7.92
C VAL A 44 -18.38 -7.81 -6.47
N ALA A 45 -17.59 -6.97 -5.80
CA ALA A 45 -17.21 -7.19 -4.41
C ALA A 45 -18.43 -7.15 -3.46
N ALA A 46 -19.32 -6.18 -3.66
CA ALA A 46 -20.54 -6.04 -2.87
C ALA A 46 -21.50 -7.22 -3.04
N ASP A 47 -21.64 -7.74 -4.26
CA ASP A 47 -22.49 -8.89 -4.57
C ASP A 47 -21.93 -10.18 -3.90
N ILE A 48 -20.63 -10.42 -4.00
CA ILE A 48 -19.99 -11.57 -3.33
C ILE A 48 -20.19 -11.46 -1.81
N LEU A 49 -19.89 -10.31 -1.21
CA LEU A 49 -20.02 -10.10 0.23
C LEU A 49 -21.47 -10.20 0.71
N SER A 50 -22.43 -9.70 -0.08
CA SER A 50 -23.86 -9.85 0.21
C SER A 50 -24.27 -11.33 0.18
N GLY A 51 -23.75 -12.10 -0.79
CA GLY A 51 -23.94 -13.55 -0.87
C GLY A 51 -23.38 -14.32 0.33
N LEU A 52 -22.36 -13.77 0.98
CA LEU A 52 -21.80 -14.27 2.25
C LEU A 52 -22.55 -13.78 3.49
N GLY A 53 -23.66 -13.09 3.31
CA GLY A 53 -24.48 -12.59 4.42
C GLY A 53 -23.92 -11.35 5.13
N ALA A 54 -22.98 -10.63 4.52
CA ALA A 54 -22.47 -9.39 5.07
C ALA A 54 -23.49 -8.24 4.97
N ARG A 55 -23.46 -7.33 5.94
CA ARG A 55 -24.10 -6.02 5.80
C ARG A 55 -23.19 -5.12 4.98
N VAL A 56 -23.60 -4.82 3.75
CA VAL A 56 -22.79 -4.08 2.79
C VAL A 56 -23.22 -2.61 2.70
N THR A 57 -22.24 -1.72 2.69
CA THR A 57 -22.42 -0.28 2.45
C THR A 57 -21.39 0.16 1.41
N VAL A 58 -21.83 0.83 0.34
CA VAL A 58 -20.94 1.49 -0.61
C VAL A 58 -20.77 2.94 -0.18
N VAL A 59 -19.52 3.30 0.14
CA VAL A 59 -19.15 4.64 0.61
C VAL A 59 -18.50 5.40 -0.53
N ARG A 60 -18.93 6.64 -0.76
CA ARG A 60 -18.37 7.52 -1.78
C ARG A 60 -18.00 8.86 -1.15
N GLY A 61 -16.77 9.28 -1.32
CA GLY A 61 -16.34 10.64 -1.00
C GLY A 61 -16.73 11.64 -2.09
N ASP A 62 -16.25 12.87 -1.95
CA ASP A 62 -16.52 13.97 -2.89
C ASP A 62 -16.09 13.67 -4.33
N ALA A 63 -15.06 12.85 -4.51
CA ALA A 63 -14.61 12.40 -5.83
C ALA A 63 -15.56 11.34 -6.47
N GLY A 64 -16.56 10.86 -5.74
CA GLY A 64 -17.54 9.88 -6.21
C GLY A 64 -17.01 8.45 -6.34
N ARG A 65 -15.75 8.18 -5.99
CA ARG A 65 -15.11 6.86 -6.08
C ARG A 65 -15.66 5.92 -5.02
N PRO A 66 -16.06 4.68 -5.37
CA PRO A 66 -16.71 3.76 -4.45
C PRO A 66 -15.70 2.94 -3.64
N SER A 67 -15.86 2.95 -2.33
CA SER A 67 -15.27 1.93 -1.44
C SER A 67 -16.39 1.06 -0.87
N VAL A 68 -16.13 -0.24 -0.67
CA VAL A 68 -17.09 -1.18 -0.10
C VAL A 68 -16.72 -1.46 1.36
N VAL A 69 -17.67 -1.21 2.26
CA VAL A 69 -17.59 -1.60 3.67
C VAL A 69 -18.59 -2.71 3.90
N ALA A 70 -18.13 -3.89 4.30
CA ALA A 70 -19.00 -5.04 4.49
C ALA A 70 -18.66 -5.77 5.79
N THR A 71 -19.64 -5.94 6.67
CA THR A 71 -19.48 -6.52 8.01
C THR A 71 -20.23 -7.83 8.11
N ILE A 72 -19.53 -8.88 8.55
CA ILE A 72 -20.07 -10.19 8.92
C ILE A 72 -19.97 -10.33 10.44
N GLY A 73 -21.03 -10.86 11.07
CA GLY A 73 -21.16 -10.90 12.53
C GLY A 73 -21.94 -9.67 13.05
N ASP A 74 -22.29 -9.69 14.34
CA ASP A 74 -23.16 -8.71 14.96
C ASP A 74 -22.90 -8.54 16.47
N GLY A 75 -21.77 -9.04 16.96
CA GLY A 75 -21.52 -9.13 18.41
C GLY A 75 -20.82 -7.92 19.02
N ASP A 76 -20.98 -7.79 20.35
CA ASP A 76 -20.18 -6.88 21.19
C ASP A 76 -18.72 -7.38 21.38
N GLY A 77 -18.32 -8.38 20.60
CA GLY A 77 -17.02 -9.05 20.66
C GLY A 77 -15.88 -8.26 20.02
N PRO A 78 -14.75 -8.92 19.80
CA PRO A 78 -13.62 -8.34 19.07
C PRO A 78 -14.01 -8.01 17.63
N ARG A 79 -13.37 -6.97 17.09
CA ARG A 79 -13.63 -6.48 15.74
C ARG A 79 -12.32 -6.50 14.96
N LEU A 80 -12.32 -7.17 13.81
CA LEU A 80 -11.20 -7.27 12.89
C LEU A 80 -11.56 -6.60 11.57
N ALA A 81 -10.67 -5.76 11.05
CA ALA A 81 -10.72 -5.31 9.66
C ALA A 81 -9.85 -6.19 8.77
N TRP A 82 -10.32 -6.44 7.57
CA TRP A 82 -9.50 -6.84 6.45
C TRP A 82 -9.62 -5.77 5.37
N ASN A 83 -8.50 -5.14 5.01
CA ASN A 83 -8.45 -4.08 4.02
C ASN A 83 -7.75 -4.56 2.74
N GLY A 84 -8.25 -4.10 1.62
CA GLY A 84 -7.64 -4.20 0.31
C GLY A 84 -8.19 -3.14 -0.62
N HIS A 85 -7.53 -2.89 -1.76
CA HIS A 85 -7.98 -1.90 -2.72
C HIS A 85 -8.59 -2.54 -3.97
N LEU A 86 -9.58 -1.83 -4.54
CA LEU A 86 -10.31 -2.26 -5.73
C LEU A 86 -9.69 -1.74 -7.03
N ASP A 87 -8.97 -0.62 -6.95
CA ASP A 87 -8.27 -0.05 -8.10
C ASP A 87 -7.02 -0.85 -8.45
N VAL A 88 -6.54 -0.63 -9.66
CA VAL A 88 -5.29 -1.21 -10.18
C VAL A 88 -4.61 -0.17 -11.06
N VAL A 89 -3.28 -0.19 -11.14
CA VAL A 89 -2.56 0.66 -12.10
C VAL A 89 -2.95 0.30 -13.54
N PRO A 90 -2.86 1.24 -14.50
CA PRO A 90 -3.17 0.97 -15.91
C PRO A 90 -2.40 -0.24 -16.46
N ALA A 91 -3.06 -1.03 -17.28
CA ALA A 91 -2.45 -2.19 -17.94
C ALA A 91 -1.30 -1.80 -18.87
N GLY A 92 -1.27 -0.56 -19.33
CA GLY A 92 -0.29 -0.07 -20.28
C GLY A 92 -0.53 -0.58 -21.70
N SER A 93 0.53 -0.83 -22.45
CA SER A 93 0.41 -1.31 -23.85
C SER A 93 -0.05 -2.76 -23.88
N LEU A 94 -1.20 -3.02 -24.50
CA LEU A 94 -1.75 -4.37 -24.62
C LEU A 94 -0.85 -5.32 -25.43
N ASP A 95 0.00 -4.80 -26.30
CA ASP A 95 0.97 -5.60 -27.08
C ASP A 95 2.06 -6.26 -26.21
N THR A 96 2.18 -5.85 -24.94
CA THR A 96 3.12 -6.42 -23.99
C THR A 96 2.55 -7.55 -23.14
N TRP A 97 1.25 -7.83 -23.30
CA TRP A 97 0.55 -8.87 -22.58
C TRP A 97 0.38 -10.13 -23.43
N ASP A 98 0.69 -11.29 -22.86
CA ASP A 98 0.46 -12.60 -23.49
C ASP A 98 -1.01 -13.01 -23.50
N HIS A 99 -1.77 -12.50 -22.51
CA HIS A 99 -3.23 -12.65 -22.37
C HIS A 99 -3.87 -11.30 -22.09
N PRO A 100 -5.15 -11.08 -22.43
CA PRO A 100 -5.84 -9.85 -22.07
C PRO A 100 -5.74 -9.58 -20.54
N PRO A 101 -5.34 -8.36 -20.11
CA PRO A 101 -5.01 -8.07 -18.71
C PRO A 101 -6.16 -8.27 -17.73
N PHE A 102 -7.39 -8.22 -18.19
CA PHE A 102 -8.61 -8.36 -17.37
C PHE A 102 -9.36 -9.70 -17.62
N GLU A 103 -8.68 -10.70 -18.15
CA GLU A 103 -9.28 -12.03 -18.35
C GLU A 103 -9.10 -12.97 -17.16
N GLY A 104 -8.07 -12.80 -16.37
CA GLY A 104 -7.79 -13.63 -15.18
C GLY A 104 -7.47 -15.07 -15.56
N VAL A 105 -6.50 -15.28 -16.47
CA VAL A 105 -6.16 -16.60 -17.00
C VAL A 105 -5.41 -17.43 -15.98
N VAL A 106 -5.81 -18.68 -15.79
CA VAL A 106 -5.05 -19.65 -14.98
C VAL A 106 -4.21 -20.53 -15.91
N GLN A 107 -2.89 -20.39 -15.81
CA GLN A 107 -1.94 -21.18 -16.61
C GLN A 107 -0.69 -21.50 -15.79
N ASP A 108 -0.20 -22.72 -15.90
CA ASP A 108 1.04 -23.20 -15.27
C ASP A 108 1.13 -22.89 -13.76
N GLY A 109 0.00 -23.06 -13.03
CA GLY A 109 -0.10 -22.79 -11.61
C GLY A 109 -0.11 -21.28 -11.23
N ARG A 110 -0.36 -20.41 -12.18
CA ARG A 110 -0.43 -18.94 -12.02
C ARG A 110 -1.80 -18.41 -12.39
N LEU A 111 -2.31 -17.48 -11.62
CA LEU A 111 -3.40 -16.59 -12.02
C LEU A 111 -2.77 -15.35 -12.65
N ILE A 112 -3.01 -15.14 -13.94
CA ILE A 112 -2.40 -14.06 -14.74
C ILE A 112 -3.45 -12.99 -15.03
N GLY A 113 -3.14 -11.74 -14.73
CA GLY A 113 -4.01 -10.59 -14.99
C GLY A 113 -3.62 -9.37 -14.16
N ARG A 114 -4.05 -8.19 -14.56
CA ARG A 114 -3.84 -6.96 -13.79
C ARG A 114 -4.64 -7.03 -12.48
N GLY A 115 -3.97 -6.86 -11.35
CA GLY A 115 -4.54 -7.06 -10.02
C GLY A 115 -4.45 -8.50 -9.50
N ALA A 116 -3.84 -9.43 -10.24
CA ALA A 116 -3.67 -10.80 -9.77
C ALA A 116 -2.79 -10.88 -8.51
N SER A 117 -1.74 -10.08 -8.45
CA SER A 117 -0.88 -9.89 -7.29
C SER A 117 -1.32 -8.69 -6.46
N ASP A 118 -1.64 -7.57 -7.11
CA ASP A 118 -1.86 -6.27 -6.46
C ASP A 118 -3.21 -5.66 -6.89
N MET A 119 -4.35 -5.81 -6.09
CA MET A 119 -4.43 -6.86 -5.06
C MET A 119 -5.77 -7.63 -5.12
N LYS A 120 -6.37 -7.78 -6.33
CA LYS A 120 -7.65 -8.50 -6.52
C LYS A 120 -7.54 -10.00 -6.24
N GLY A 121 -6.36 -10.61 -6.48
CA GLY A 121 -6.07 -11.98 -6.07
C GLY A 121 -6.14 -12.17 -4.56
N PRO A 122 -5.39 -11.40 -3.76
CA PRO A 122 -5.52 -11.34 -2.30
C PRO A 122 -6.94 -11.10 -1.79
N ILE A 123 -7.72 -10.19 -2.43
CA ILE A 123 -9.14 -9.98 -2.09
C ILE A 123 -9.92 -11.28 -2.30
N GLY A 124 -9.74 -11.95 -3.44
CA GLY A 124 -10.39 -13.23 -3.72
C GLY A 124 -10.09 -14.30 -2.67
N ALA A 125 -8.82 -14.36 -2.22
CA ALA A 125 -8.40 -15.26 -1.14
C ALA A 125 -9.11 -14.95 0.19
N ALA A 126 -9.23 -13.67 0.57
CA ALA A 126 -9.88 -13.27 1.81
C ALA A 126 -11.41 -13.50 1.78
N LEU A 127 -12.05 -13.25 0.64
CA LEU A 127 -13.48 -13.56 0.47
C LEU A 127 -13.75 -15.05 0.52
N ALA A 128 -12.88 -15.87 -0.08
CA ALA A 128 -12.98 -17.35 0.00
C ALA A 128 -12.72 -17.88 1.42
N ALA A 129 -11.88 -17.21 2.20
CA ALA A 129 -11.69 -17.52 3.62
C ALA A 129 -12.98 -17.28 4.44
N ALA A 130 -13.67 -16.16 4.22
CA ALA A 130 -14.95 -15.90 4.87
C ALA A 130 -16.03 -16.93 4.45
N ALA A 131 -16.07 -17.29 3.17
CA ALA A 131 -16.94 -18.35 2.66
C ALA A 131 -16.63 -19.73 3.30
N ALA A 132 -15.36 -20.01 3.58
CA ALA A 132 -14.94 -21.26 4.24
C ALA A 132 -15.49 -21.37 5.66
N LEU A 133 -15.48 -20.30 6.46
CA LEU A 133 -16.09 -20.28 7.79
C LEU A 133 -17.58 -20.61 7.72
N GLN A 134 -18.29 -19.95 6.80
CA GLN A 134 -19.72 -20.20 6.61
C GLN A 134 -19.98 -21.67 6.23
N ARG A 135 -19.21 -22.22 5.30
CA ARG A 135 -19.31 -23.63 4.87
C ARG A 135 -19.02 -24.60 6.00
N ALA A 136 -18.07 -24.29 6.87
CA ALA A 136 -17.73 -25.08 8.04
C ALA A 136 -18.70 -24.92 9.21
N GLY A 137 -19.66 -23.98 9.13
CA GLY A 137 -20.56 -23.65 10.22
C GLY A 137 -19.84 -23.01 11.42
N ILE A 138 -18.70 -22.36 11.19
CA ILE A 138 -17.92 -21.68 12.21
C ILE A 138 -18.42 -20.22 12.29
N PRO A 139 -19.02 -19.81 13.43
CA PRO A 139 -19.48 -18.44 13.58
C PRO A 139 -18.30 -17.48 13.70
N ILE A 140 -18.47 -16.26 13.21
CA ILE A 140 -17.55 -15.16 13.50
C ILE A 140 -17.93 -14.56 14.85
N ALA A 141 -17.05 -14.70 15.83
CA ALA A 141 -17.25 -14.18 17.15
C ALA A 141 -16.86 -12.71 17.21
N GLY A 142 -17.87 -11.84 17.18
CA GLY A 142 -17.69 -10.40 17.03
C GLY A 142 -17.95 -9.93 15.60
N GLU A 143 -17.10 -9.07 15.06
CA GLU A 143 -17.27 -8.52 13.72
C GLU A 143 -16.01 -8.67 12.87
N LEU A 144 -16.16 -9.22 11.66
CA LEU A 144 -15.19 -9.15 10.58
C LEU A 144 -15.69 -8.12 9.57
N THR A 145 -14.94 -7.05 9.37
CA THR A 145 -15.28 -6.00 8.40
C THR A 145 -14.29 -5.99 7.26
N PHE A 146 -14.77 -6.12 6.04
CA PHE A 146 -13.99 -5.87 4.83
C PHE A 146 -14.09 -4.39 4.48
N HIS A 147 -12.93 -3.75 4.32
CA HIS A 147 -12.79 -2.44 3.74
C HIS A 147 -12.11 -2.59 2.39
N LEU A 148 -12.90 -2.62 1.33
CA LEU A 148 -12.37 -2.70 -0.04
C LEU A 148 -12.38 -1.29 -0.60
N ALA A 149 -11.21 -0.65 -0.55
CA ALA A 149 -11.05 0.77 -0.79
C ALA A 149 -10.85 1.09 -2.28
N ALA A 150 -11.21 2.28 -2.67
CA ALA A 150 -10.79 2.89 -3.93
C ALA A 150 -9.47 3.64 -3.75
N ASP A 151 -8.80 4.01 -4.86
CA ASP A 151 -7.74 5.04 -4.93
C ASP A 151 -6.46 4.75 -4.15
N GLU A 152 -6.18 3.51 -3.79
CA GLU A 152 -4.95 3.17 -3.06
C GLU A 152 -3.71 3.48 -3.89
N GLU A 153 -3.70 3.13 -5.16
CA GLU A 153 -2.62 3.31 -6.12
C GLU A 153 -2.19 4.79 -6.34
N LEU A 154 -3.04 5.73 -5.90
CA LEU A 154 -2.76 7.16 -5.86
C LEU A 154 -2.89 7.74 -4.45
N ALA A 155 -2.36 7.03 -3.46
CA ALA A 155 -2.27 7.41 -2.05
C ALA A 155 -3.58 7.38 -1.23
N GLY A 156 -4.63 6.69 -1.65
CA GLY A 156 -5.83 6.36 -0.86
C GLY A 156 -6.65 7.54 -0.35
N ILE A 157 -6.45 8.74 -0.93
CA ILE A 157 -7.11 9.97 -0.46
C ILE A 157 -8.61 9.91 -0.68
N HIS A 158 -9.04 9.27 -1.77
CA HIS A 158 -10.47 9.11 -2.10
C HIS A 158 -11.02 7.74 -1.68
N GLY A 159 -10.20 6.91 -1.03
CA GLY A 159 -10.52 5.57 -0.55
C GLY A 159 -10.45 5.45 0.97
N THR A 160 -9.41 4.83 1.52
CA THR A 160 -9.30 4.55 2.96
C THR A 160 -9.29 5.83 3.81
N LYS A 161 -8.79 6.97 3.30
CA LYS A 161 -8.94 8.24 4.00
C LYS A 161 -10.42 8.62 4.19
N VAL A 162 -11.26 8.45 3.16
CA VAL A 162 -12.70 8.71 3.25
C VAL A 162 -13.36 7.78 4.25
N LEU A 163 -12.95 6.51 4.29
CA LEU A 163 -13.44 5.56 5.29
C LEU A 163 -13.05 5.98 6.72
N TRP A 164 -11.82 6.45 6.92
CA TRP A 164 -11.37 6.95 8.21
C TRP A 164 -12.16 8.19 8.66
N GLU A 165 -12.25 9.21 7.80
CA GLU A 165 -12.99 10.45 8.08
C GLU A 165 -14.49 10.19 8.28
N GLY A 166 -15.04 9.19 7.60
CA GLY A 166 -16.41 8.72 7.75
C GLY A 166 -16.67 7.87 9.00
N GLY A 167 -15.64 7.59 9.82
CA GLY A 167 -15.76 6.84 11.06
C GLY A 167 -15.96 5.33 10.86
N TYR A 168 -15.53 4.76 9.73
CA TYR A 168 -15.62 3.30 9.47
C TYR A 168 -14.45 2.52 10.08
N LEU A 169 -13.30 3.15 10.32
CA LEU A 169 -12.13 2.50 10.92
C LEU A 169 -12.29 2.48 12.45
N THR A 170 -13.00 1.48 12.98
CA THR A 170 -13.34 1.35 14.40
C THR A 170 -12.99 0.00 15.00
N GLN A 171 -12.26 -0.84 14.26
CA GLN A 171 -11.91 -2.18 14.65
C GLN A 171 -10.76 -2.19 15.67
N HIS A 172 -10.53 -3.33 16.32
CA HIS A 172 -9.46 -3.49 17.31
C HIS A 172 -8.11 -3.85 16.68
N SER A 173 -8.14 -4.40 15.47
CA SER A 173 -6.97 -4.74 14.66
C SER A 173 -7.34 -4.78 13.19
N ALA A 174 -6.32 -4.68 12.31
CA ALA A 174 -6.52 -4.77 10.88
C ALA A 174 -5.47 -5.67 10.21
N ILE A 175 -5.85 -6.26 9.08
CA ILE A 175 -4.98 -6.89 8.10
C ILE A 175 -5.10 -6.10 6.82
N ILE A 176 -3.96 -5.70 6.26
CA ILE A 176 -3.87 -5.10 4.94
C ILE A 176 -3.41 -6.20 4.00
N GLY A 177 -4.24 -6.56 3.03
CA GLY A 177 -4.04 -7.75 2.21
C GLY A 177 -3.02 -7.61 1.08
N GLU A 178 -2.10 -6.64 1.17
CA GLU A 178 -1.04 -6.39 0.20
C GLU A 178 -0.10 -7.58 -0.01
N PRO A 179 0.48 -7.73 -1.22
CA PRO A 179 1.31 -8.88 -1.58
C PRO A 179 2.64 -8.89 -0.80
N SER A 180 2.70 -9.68 0.26
CA SER A 180 3.85 -9.82 1.15
C SER A 180 4.54 -11.19 1.06
N GLU A 181 4.20 -12.01 0.06
CA GLU A 181 4.68 -13.41 -0.04
C GLU A 181 4.33 -14.22 1.21
N LEU A 182 3.15 -13.96 1.80
CA LEU A 182 2.67 -14.54 3.06
C LEU A 182 3.56 -14.26 4.28
N LYS A 183 4.47 -13.29 4.21
CA LYS A 183 5.25 -12.80 5.35
C LYS A 183 4.46 -11.76 6.14
N VAL A 184 4.79 -11.60 7.42
CA VAL A 184 4.08 -10.66 8.31
C VAL A 184 4.75 -9.29 8.25
N GLY A 185 4.16 -8.38 7.50
CA GLY A 185 4.62 -6.99 7.41
C GLY A 185 4.20 -6.18 8.64
N LEU A 186 5.19 -5.65 9.36
CA LEU A 186 4.98 -4.87 10.58
C LEU A 186 5.26 -3.39 10.41
N ALA A 187 5.99 -3.03 9.37
CA ALA A 187 6.35 -1.65 9.08
C ALA A 187 6.28 -1.40 7.58
N GLU A 188 5.97 -0.18 7.19
CA GLU A 188 6.02 0.28 5.80
C GLU A 188 6.77 1.60 5.68
N ARG A 189 7.32 1.84 4.50
CA ARG A 189 7.91 3.14 4.18
C ARG A 189 6.83 4.17 3.93
N GLY A 190 7.18 5.43 4.18
CA GLY A 190 6.44 6.58 3.67
C GLY A 190 7.16 7.23 2.48
N GLY A 191 6.65 8.38 2.07
CA GLY A 191 7.20 9.13 0.95
C GLY A 191 7.10 10.64 1.12
N ALA A 192 8.09 11.33 0.60
CA ALA A 192 8.07 12.77 0.39
C ALA A 192 8.47 13.06 -1.05
N TRP A 193 7.56 13.59 -1.83
CA TRP A 193 7.93 14.13 -3.14
C TRP A 193 8.36 15.57 -2.97
N LEU A 194 9.64 15.81 -3.30
CA LEU A 194 10.26 17.12 -3.20
C LEU A 194 10.48 17.68 -4.60
N THR A 195 10.34 18.98 -4.74
CA THR A 195 10.82 19.69 -5.94
C THR A 195 11.94 20.62 -5.54
N ALA A 196 13.13 20.44 -6.14
CA ALA A 196 14.23 21.39 -6.08
C ALA A 196 14.23 22.26 -7.32
N THR A 197 14.32 23.58 -7.16
CA THR A 197 14.40 24.54 -8.28
C THR A 197 15.66 25.37 -8.16
N ALA A 198 16.53 25.27 -9.18
CA ALA A 198 17.69 26.14 -9.33
C ALA A 198 17.30 27.38 -10.12
N HIS A 199 17.60 28.55 -9.56
CA HIS A 199 17.45 29.86 -10.18
C HIS A 199 18.78 30.33 -10.75
N GLY A 200 18.78 30.73 -11.99
CA GLY A 200 19.93 31.20 -12.71
C GLY A 200 19.70 32.59 -13.30
N LYS A 201 20.50 32.92 -14.29
CA LYS A 201 20.39 34.16 -15.06
C LYS A 201 20.63 33.87 -16.53
N ALA A 202 19.66 34.21 -17.38
CA ALA A 202 19.79 34.04 -18.81
C ALA A 202 20.86 34.97 -19.39
N ALA A 203 21.58 34.45 -20.40
CA ALA A 203 22.52 35.22 -21.21
C ALA A 203 22.66 34.54 -22.61
N HIS A 204 23.25 35.24 -23.54
CA HIS A 204 23.56 34.63 -24.85
C HIS A 204 24.58 33.52 -24.70
N GLY A 205 24.36 32.37 -25.32
CA GLY A 205 25.20 31.14 -25.16
C GLY A 205 26.67 31.35 -25.55
N SER A 206 27.01 32.35 -26.39
CA SER A 206 28.40 32.72 -26.69
C SER A 206 29.08 33.58 -25.61
N GLN A 207 28.31 34.03 -24.60
CA GLN A 207 28.81 34.82 -23.48
C GLN A 207 28.33 34.27 -22.14
N PRO A 208 28.62 32.99 -21.84
CA PRO A 208 28.05 32.30 -20.67
C PRO A 208 28.48 32.96 -19.34
N HIS A 209 29.61 33.65 -19.30
CA HIS A 209 30.11 34.38 -18.14
C HIS A 209 29.23 35.56 -17.68
N ARG A 210 28.25 36.00 -18.50
CA ARG A 210 27.27 37.03 -18.16
C ARG A 210 25.99 36.47 -17.54
N GLY A 211 25.81 35.19 -17.59
CA GLY A 211 24.68 34.45 -17.01
C GLY A 211 25.08 33.60 -15.82
N VAL A 212 24.07 32.95 -15.23
CA VAL A 212 24.23 31.87 -14.25
C VAL A 212 23.47 30.70 -14.77
N ASN A 213 24.16 29.61 -15.04
CA ASN A 213 23.55 28.40 -15.62
C ASN A 213 22.87 27.56 -14.55
N ALA A 214 21.55 27.58 -14.53
CA ALA A 214 20.73 26.84 -13.57
C ALA A 214 20.91 25.31 -13.67
N ILE A 215 21.16 24.76 -14.89
CA ILE A 215 21.43 23.32 -15.06
C ILE A 215 22.75 22.96 -14.40
N THR A 216 23.80 23.78 -14.55
CA THR A 216 25.09 23.54 -13.88
C THR A 216 24.94 23.65 -12.34
N SER A 217 24.17 24.62 -11.85
CA SER A 217 23.84 24.72 -10.42
C SER A 217 23.13 23.49 -9.88
N MET A 218 22.08 23.03 -10.60
CA MET A 218 21.34 21.82 -10.24
C MET A 218 22.24 20.56 -10.29
N SER A 219 23.13 20.45 -11.25
CA SER A 219 24.06 19.31 -11.36
C SER A 219 24.94 19.17 -10.11
N ARG A 220 25.42 20.30 -9.54
CA ARG A 220 26.18 20.27 -8.28
C ARG A 220 25.36 19.74 -7.12
N PHE A 221 24.08 20.12 -7.04
CA PHE A 221 23.15 19.63 -6.02
C PHE A 221 22.89 18.13 -6.16
N LEU A 222 22.59 17.68 -7.38
CA LEU A 222 22.26 16.26 -7.63
C LEU A 222 23.42 15.33 -7.35
N LEU A 223 24.65 15.70 -7.64
CA LEU A 223 25.85 14.88 -7.34
C LEU A 223 26.08 14.68 -5.85
N ARG A 224 25.49 15.50 -5.01
CA ARG A 224 25.62 15.47 -3.55
C ARG A 224 24.32 15.14 -2.83
N LEU A 225 23.29 14.75 -3.55
CA LEU A 225 21.93 14.59 -3.02
C LEU A 225 21.86 13.60 -1.85
N SER A 226 22.64 12.54 -1.89
CA SER A 226 22.72 11.56 -0.80
C SER A 226 23.27 12.11 0.53
N GLU A 227 24.00 13.25 0.51
CA GLU A 227 24.48 13.90 1.73
C GLU A 227 23.34 14.51 2.58
N ALA A 228 22.16 14.67 1.98
CA ALA A 228 20.96 15.14 2.69
C ALA A 228 20.19 14.01 3.38
N LEU A 229 20.59 12.75 3.22
CA LEU A 229 19.96 11.64 3.92
C LEU A 229 20.53 11.54 5.35
N PRO A 230 19.67 11.28 6.36
CA PRO A 230 20.15 10.98 7.70
C PRO A 230 20.80 9.59 7.73
N ASP A 231 21.82 9.46 8.59
CA ASP A 231 22.46 8.17 8.86
C ASP A 231 21.66 7.40 9.94
N ILE A 232 20.50 6.90 9.53
CA ILE A 232 19.59 6.10 10.35
C ILE A 232 19.16 4.88 9.58
N GLU A 233 18.88 3.80 10.31
CA GLU A 233 18.39 2.54 9.74
C GLU A 233 17.26 1.97 10.60
N HIS A 234 16.19 1.56 9.95
CA HIS A 234 15.08 0.88 10.59
C HIS A 234 15.25 -0.65 10.42
N PRO A 235 15.05 -1.47 11.48
CA PRO A 235 15.33 -2.90 11.43
C PRO A 235 14.61 -3.66 10.30
N LEU A 236 13.40 -3.24 9.94
CA LEU A 236 12.57 -3.92 8.95
C LEU A 236 12.61 -3.28 7.56
N VAL A 237 12.62 -1.95 7.46
CA VAL A 237 12.56 -1.25 6.16
C VAL A 237 13.90 -0.65 5.72
N GLY A 238 14.97 -0.83 6.51
CA GLY A 238 16.31 -0.34 6.20
C GLY A 238 16.43 1.19 6.25
N SER A 239 17.43 1.74 5.55
CA SER A 239 17.69 3.18 5.51
C SER A 239 16.74 3.92 4.58
N PRO A 240 16.49 5.21 4.81
CA PRO A 240 15.76 6.06 3.89
C PRO A 240 16.49 6.18 2.56
N THR A 241 15.73 6.41 1.48
CA THR A 241 16.29 6.48 0.12
C THR A 241 15.91 7.76 -0.60
N VAL A 242 16.68 8.12 -1.62
CA VAL A 242 16.40 9.26 -2.49
C VAL A 242 16.62 8.87 -3.95
N ASN A 243 15.69 9.25 -4.80
CA ASN A 243 15.76 9.05 -6.24
C ASN A 243 15.45 10.35 -6.97
N THR A 244 16.25 10.70 -7.98
CA THR A 244 15.95 11.78 -8.91
C THR A 244 15.01 11.26 -9.98
N ALA A 245 13.75 11.69 -9.94
CA ALA A 245 12.71 11.14 -10.81
C ALA A 245 12.57 11.89 -12.15
N LEU A 246 12.48 13.23 -12.09
CA LEU A 246 12.29 14.07 -13.26
C LEU A 246 13.26 15.26 -13.22
N ILE A 247 13.71 15.71 -14.40
CA ILE A 247 14.50 16.93 -14.54
C ILE A 247 14.04 17.72 -15.77
N THR A 248 13.86 19.04 -15.58
CA THR A 248 13.51 19.96 -16.67
C THR A 248 14.34 21.21 -16.55
N GLY A 249 14.96 21.68 -17.65
CA GLY A 249 15.76 22.90 -17.60
C GLY A 249 16.17 23.40 -18.98
N GLY A 250 16.31 24.73 -19.09
CA GLY A 250 16.68 25.41 -20.33
C GLY A 250 15.53 25.56 -21.32
N SER A 251 15.72 26.44 -22.32
CA SER A 251 14.71 26.74 -23.35
C SER A 251 15.26 26.63 -24.78
N ALA A 252 16.57 26.90 -24.99
CA ALA A 252 17.21 26.80 -26.28
C ALA A 252 18.73 26.61 -26.14
N PRO A 253 19.42 25.95 -27.11
CA PRO A 253 20.85 25.65 -27.02
C PRO A 253 21.75 26.90 -26.98
N ASN A 254 21.29 28.01 -27.50
CA ASN A 254 22.02 29.29 -27.58
C ASN A 254 21.69 30.28 -26.44
N VAL A 255 20.99 29.77 -25.38
CA VAL A 255 20.63 30.58 -24.21
C VAL A 255 21.16 29.90 -22.95
N VAL A 256 21.82 30.65 -22.07
CA VAL A 256 22.19 30.15 -20.72
C VAL A 256 20.92 29.92 -19.93
N PRO A 257 20.68 28.71 -19.43
CA PRO A 257 19.46 28.38 -18.67
C PRO A 257 19.35 29.15 -17.38
N ASP A 258 18.21 29.85 -17.19
CA ASP A 258 17.89 30.59 -15.99
C ASP A 258 17.02 29.83 -14.99
N ARG A 259 16.55 28.64 -15.37
CA ARG A 259 15.78 27.75 -14.49
C ARG A 259 16.09 26.29 -14.78
N CYS A 260 16.21 25.52 -13.72
CA CYS A 260 16.22 24.05 -13.76
C CYS A 260 15.44 23.51 -12.56
N SER A 261 14.51 22.60 -12.79
CA SER A 261 13.69 21.97 -11.76
C SER A 261 13.87 20.46 -11.76
N VAL A 262 13.88 19.88 -10.60
CA VAL A 262 14.02 18.43 -10.39
C VAL A 262 12.99 17.95 -9.40
N ASP A 263 12.27 16.87 -9.74
CA ASP A 263 11.43 16.16 -8.81
C ASP A 263 12.18 14.98 -8.21
N ILE A 264 12.07 14.85 -6.90
CA ILE A 264 12.82 13.92 -6.06
C ILE A 264 11.83 13.05 -5.30
N ASP A 265 11.94 11.74 -5.45
CA ASP A 265 11.25 10.74 -4.61
C ASP A 265 12.15 10.39 -3.41
N ARG A 266 11.73 10.81 -2.23
CA ARG A 266 12.39 10.55 -0.95
C ARG A 266 11.55 9.57 -0.15
N ARG A 267 12.02 8.31 -0.03
CA ARG A 267 11.34 7.32 0.80
C ARG A 267 11.74 7.49 2.25
N THR A 268 10.73 7.69 3.11
CA THR A 268 10.88 7.85 4.56
C THR A 268 10.74 6.51 5.29
N ILE A 269 11.13 6.47 6.54
CA ILE A 269 11.03 5.31 7.42
C ILE A 269 10.25 5.68 8.69
N PRO A 270 9.72 4.71 9.45
CA PRO A 270 9.09 4.98 10.73
C PRO A 270 9.99 5.83 11.65
N GLY A 271 9.41 6.83 12.29
CA GLY A 271 10.13 7.85 13.07
C GLY A 271 10.35 9.17 12.33
N GLU A 272 10.31 9.19 11.00
CA GLU A 272 10.29 10.43 10.21
C GLU A 272 8.82 10.87 10.01
N THR A 273 8.33 11.76 10.88
CA THR A 273 6.90 12.13 10.95
C THR A 273 6.60 13.58 10.56
N ASP A 274 7.64 14.36 10.23
CA ASP A 274 7.49 15.77 9.90
C ASP A 274 8.11 16.07 8.53
N PRO A 275 7.31 16.47 7.53
CA PRO A 275 7.81 16.81 6.20
C PRO A 275 8.87 17.91 6.21
N GLU A 276 8.82 18.84 7.16
CA GLU A 276 9.82 19.91 7.25
C GLU A 276 11.18 19.37 7.74
N LEU A 277 11.19 18.41 8.67
CA LEU A 277 12.42 17.75 9.12
C LEU A 277 13.06 16.91 8.00
N VAL A 278 12.25 16.39 7.07
CA VAL A 278 12.75 15.68 5.90
C VAL A 278 13.25 16.65 4.82
N ARG A 279 12.58 17.78 4.59
CA ARG A 279 12.93 18.79 3.59
C ARG A 279 14.21 19.54 3.96
N ARG A 280 14.34 19.93 5.23
CA ARG A 280 15.41 20.83 5.70
C ARG A 280 16.83 20.37 5.34
N PRO A 281 17.24 19.11 5.47
CA PRO A 281 18.58 18.65 5.08
C PRO A 281 18.91 18.94 3.59
N PHE A 282 17.91 18.85 2.70
CA PHE A 282 18.10 19.17 1.28
C PHE A 282 18.28 20.68 1.08
N GLN A 283 17.55 21.52 1.81
CA GLN A 283 17.73 22.95 1.76
C GLN A 283 19.11 23.34 2.33
N GLU A 284 19.54 22.75 3.44
CA GLU A 284 20.87 22.94 4.02
C GLU A 284 21.99 22.49 3.06
N LEU A 285 21.78 21.42 2.29
CA LEU A 285 22.71 21.02 1.23
C LEU A 285 22.82 22.12 0.16
N ALA A 286 21.71 22.69 -0.28
CA ALA A 286 21.71 23.79 -1.24
C ALA A 286 22.47 25.01 -0.72
N GLU A 287 22.31 25.35 0.56
CA GLU A 287 23.02 26.44 1.22
C GLU A 287 24.52 26.17 1.36
N ARG A 288 24.94 24.94 1.68
CA ARG A 288 26.37 24.53 1.70
C ARG A 288 26.98 24.71 0.30
N ILE A 289 26.29 24.25 -0.75
CA ILE A 289 26.77 24.43 -2.14
C ILE A 289 26.87 25.92 -2.48
N ARG A 290 25.92 26.73 -2.06
CA ARG A 290 25.95 28.19 -2.25
C ARG A 290 27.14 28.84 -1.54
N SER A 291 27.55 28.35 -0.39
CA SER A 291 28.74 28.86 0.29
C SER A 291 30.04 28.60 -0.47
N GLU A 292 30.10 27.51 -1.23
CA GLU A 292 31.23 27.13 -2.11
C GLU A 292 31.12 27.80 -3.50
N HIS A 293 29.90 28.05 -3.96
CA HIS A 293 29.54 28.56 -5.27
C HIS A 293 28.47 29.65 -5.12
N PRO A 294 28.84 30.91 -4.87
CA PRO A 294 27.89 32.01 -4.53
C PRO A 294 26.81 32.28 -5.58
N GLU A 295 27.05 31.85 -6.82
CA GLU A 295 26.08 31.94 -7.90
C GLU A 295 24.94 30.93 -7.82
N VAL A 296 25.08 29.88 -7.00
CA VAL A 296 24.04 28.85 -6.87
C VAL A 296 22.91 29.33 -5.97
N ASP A 297 21.69 29.23 -6.47
CA ASP A 297 20.45 29.57 -5.78
C ASP A 297 19.44 28.46 -6.03
N ILE A 298 19.14 27.66 -4.98
CA ILE A 298 18.25 26.47 -5.08
C ILE A 298 17.28 26.50 -3.91
N ASP A 299 15.99 26.42 -4.23
CA ASP A 299 14.91 26.23 -3.29
C ASP A 299 14.42 24.77 -3.34
N VAL A 300 14.06 24.22 -2.16
CA VAL A 300 13.48 22.89 -2.03
C VAL A 300 12.13 22.98 -1.33
N VAL A 301 11.10 22.41 -1.95
CA VAL A 301 9.73 22.38 -1.41
C VAL A 301 9.21 20.96 -1.34
N VAL A 302 8.38 20.65 -0.34
CA VAL A 302 7.60 19.40 -0.29
C VAL A 302 6.35 19.61 -1.17
N ARG A 303 6.12 18.70 -2.10
CA ARG A 303 4.94 18.66 -2.95
C ARG A 303 3.88 17.74 -2.39
N GLU A 304 4.32 16.59 -1.95
CA GLU A 304 3.45 15.56 -1.38
C GLU A 304 4.16 14.89 -0.20
N TRP A 305 3.34 14.43 0.74
CA TRP A 305 3.80 13.74 1.93
C TRP A 305 2.90 12.54 2.24
N THR A 306 3.51 11.43 2.53
CA THR A 306 2.83 10.23 3.02
C THR A 306 3.61 9.65 4.19
N ASP A 307 2.94 9.44 5.31
CA ASP A 307 3.57 8.92 6.51
C ASP A 307 4.05 7.48 6.32
N ALA A 308 5.22 7.16 6.86
CA ALA A 308 5.59 5.78 7.15
C ALA A 308 4.78 5.27 8.35
N ALA A 309 4.62 3.95 8.47
CA ALA A 309 3.87 3.37 9.57
C ALA A 309 4.56 2.12 10.14
N GLU A 310 4.34 1.87 11.43
CA GLU A 310 4.83 0.68 12.14
C GLU A 310 3.85 0.24 13.20
N SER A 311 3.55 -1.05 13.21
CA SER A 311 2.76 -1.69 14.26
C SER A 311 3.63 -2.33 15.32
N PRO A 312 3.18 -2.38 16.59
CA PRO A 312 3.90 -3.10 17.63
C PRO A 312 4.08 -4.58 17.27
N ALA A 313 5.32 -5.06 17.32
CA ALA A 313 5.64 -6.45 16.97
C ALA A 313 5.00 -7.46 17.93
N ASP A 314 4.65 -7.03 19.14
CA ASP A 314 3.96 -7.81 20.16
C ASP A 314 2.43 -7.64 20.13
N SER A 315 1.89 -6.98 19.09
CA SER A 315 0.45 -6.85 18.92
C SER A 315 -0.23 -8.20 18.76
N ALA A 316 -1.46 -8.30 19.27
CA ALA A 316 -2.22 -9.55 19.22
C ALA A 316 -2.45 -10.04 17.78
N ILE A 317 -2.66 -9.12 16.83
CA ILE A 317 -2.84 -9.47 15.43
C ILE A 317 -1.54 -10.03 14.81
N ALA A 318 -0.38 -9.46 15.15
CA ALA A 318 0.90 -9.99 14.68
C ALA A 318 1.18 -11.40 15.22
N ALA A 319 0.89 -11.63 16.50
CA ALA A 319 1.02 -12.95 17.12
C ALA A 319 0.10 -13.99 16.46
N LEU A 320 -1.17 -13.62 16.22
CA LEU A 320 -2.14 -14.47 15.55
C LEU A 320 -1.76 -14.79 14.11
N ALA A 321 -1.30 -13.79 13.36
CA ALA A 321 -0.83 -13.96 11.99
C ALA A 321 0.37 -14.91 11.90
N ARG A 322 1.39 -14.71 12.76
CA ARG A 322 2.54 -15.61 12.79
C ARG A 322 2.14 -17.07 13.08
N ALA A 323 1.21 -17.27 14.02
CA ALA A 323 0.71 -18.61 14.32
C ALA A 323 -0.03 -19.23 13.12
N ALA A 324 -0.87 -18.45 12.43
CA ALA A 324 -1.63 -18.92 11.26
C ALA A 324 -0.70 -19.22 10.07
N VAL A 325 0.29 -18.38 9.80
CA VAL A 325 1.31 -18.61 8.76
C VAL A 325 2.12 -19.85 9.07
N ALA A 326 2.62 -19.99 10.30
CA ALA A 326 3.41 -21.16 10.70
C ALA A 326 2.61 -22.46 10.61
N ALA A 327 1.32 -22.45 10.97
CA ALA A 327 0.45 -23.60 10.89
C ALA A 327 0.17 -24.03 9.44
N GLU A 328 0.09 -23.09 8.50
CA GLU A 328 -0.16 -23.40 7.09
C GLU A 328 1.12 -23.79 6.34
N THR A 329 2.21 -23.08 6.57
CA THR A 329 3.47 -23.27 5.82
C THR A 329 4.36 -24.35 6.41
N GLY A 330 4.15 -24.73 7.67
CA GLY A 330 5.03 -25.64 8.42
C GLY A 330 6.37 -25.02 8.84
N ALA A 331 6.56 -23.72 8.65
CA ALA A 331 7.77 -22.97 9.00
C ALA A 331 7.42 -21.73 9.87
N PRO A 332 8.34 -21.26 10.73
CA PRO A 332 8.14 -20.01 11.45
C PRO A 332 7.87 -18.86 10.48
N ALA A 333 6.89 -18.01 10.83
CA ALA A 333 6.62 -16.80 10.05
C ALA A 333 7.81 -15.82 10.12
N GLU A 334 8.07 -15.16 9.00
CA GLU A 334 9.07 -14.10 8.89
C GLU A 334 8.39 -12.74 9.09
N ASP A 335 8.95 -11.91 9.97
CA ASP A 335 8.56 -10.51 10.08
C ASP A 335 9.34 -9.69 9.06
N VAL A 336 8.64 -8.84 8.31
CA VAL A 336 9.25 -8.02 7.26
C VAL A 336 8.80 -6.56 7.31
N GLY A 337 9.58 -5.71 6.66
CA GLY A 337 9.16 -4.36 6.30
C GLY A 337 8.66 -4.32 4.85
N PHE A 338 7.59 -3.64 4.62
CA PHE A 338 7.04 -3.40 3.28
C PHE A 338 7.70 -2.15 2.68
N THR A 339 8.31 -2.28 1.52
CA THR A 339 9.06 -1.17 0.90
C THR A 339 8.16 -0.20 0.13
N GLY A 340 6.92 -0.59 -0.14
CA GLY A 340 5.86 0.24 -0.67
C GLY A 340 5.19 1.10 0.41
N ILE A 341 4.17 1.81 0.01
CA ILE A 341 3.25 2.58 0.84
C ILE A 341 1.90 1.89 0.69
N THR A 342 1.19 1.64 1.79
CA THR A 342 -0.11 0.98 1.77
C THR A 342 -1.14 1.76 2.58
N ASP A 343 -2.36 1.28 2.60
CA ASP A 343 -3.42 1.81 3.46
C ASP A 343 -3.19 1.55 4.96
N ALA A 344 -2.17 0.75 5.35
CA ALA A 344 -1.84 0.47 6.76
C ALA A 344 -1.64 1.74 7.58
N ARG A 345 -1.05 2.78 6.99
CA ARG A 345 -0.82 4.08 7.65
C ARG A 345 -2.10 4.73 8.19
N PHE A 346 -3.25 4.57 7.51
CA PHE A 346 -4.52 5.12 7.99
C PHE A 346 -4.99 4.41 9.26
N TYR A 347 -4.83 3.10 9.33
CA TYR A 347 -5.14 2.33 10.54
C TYR A 347 -4.18 2.66 11.67
N ILE A 348 -2.86 2.59 11.41
CA ILE A 348 -1.83 2.76 12.43
C ILE A 348 -1.72 4.20 12.89
N ASN A 349 -1.56 5.14 11.94
CA ASN A 349 -1.25 6.52 12.28
C ASN A 349 -2.48 7.37 12.56
N GLN A 350 -3.59 7.14 11.87
CA GLN A 350 -4.79 7.97 12.00
C GLN A 350 -5.80 7.35 12.97
N ALA A 351 -6.23 6.12 12.71
CA ALA A 351 -7.21 5.44 13.55
C ALA A 351 -6.62 4.84 14.84
N LYS A 352 -5.28 4.75 14.94
CA LYS A 352 -4.56 4.15 16.07
C LYS A 352 -4.92 2.68 16.31
N ILE A 353 -5.11 1.94 15.24
CA ILE A 353 -5.45 0.52 15.21
C ILE A 353 -4.20 -0.26 14.82
N PRO A 354 -3.73 -1.24 15.60
CA PRO A 354 -2.66 -2.13 15.19
C PRO A 354 -3.02 -2.85 13.89
N ALA A 355 -2.19 -2.71 12.86
CA ALA A 355 -2.41 -3.33 11.56
C ALA A 355 -1.15 -4.07 11.11
N ILE A 356 -1.34 -5.16 10.37
CA ILE A 356 -0.27 -5.91 9.71
C ILE A 356 -0.52 -5.93 8.21
N ILE A 357 0.56 -6.06 7.45
CA ILE A 357 0.49 -6.33 6.01
C ILE A 357 0.69 -7.83 5.84
N LEU A 358 -0.27 -8.49 5.19
CA LEU A 358 -0.21 -9.94 4.99
C LEU A 358 -1.08 -10.32 3.80
N GLY A 359 -0.47 -10.75 2.72
CA GLY A 359 -1.17 -11.23 1.55
C GLY A 359 -0.32 -12.13 0.67
N PRO A 360 -0.97 -12.98 -0.14
CA PRO A 360 -0.33 -13.74 -1.19
C PRO A 360 0.06 -12.81 -2.35
N GLY A 361 1.07 -13.22 -3.13
CA GLY A 361 1.60 -12.45 -4.24
C GLY A 361 2.86 -11.68 -3.88
N SER A 362 3.46 -11.03 -4.88
CA SER A 362 4.74 -10.32 -4.75
C SER A 362 4.72 -8.98 -5.47
N LEU A 363 5.29 -7.95 -4.83
CA LEU A 363 5.53 -6.64 -5.46
C LEU A 363 6.47 -6.72 -6.66
N THR A 364 7.26 -7.78 -6.79
CA THR A 364 8.23 -7.89 -7.89
C THR A 364 7.58 -8.06 -9.26
N VAL A 365 6.33 -8.52 -9.29
CA VAL A 365 5.53 -8.70 -10.52
C VAL A 365 4.37 -7.71 -10.62
N ALA A 366 4.06 -7.01 -9.54
CA ALA A 366 3.07 -5.93 -9.52
C ALA A 366 3.46 -4.80 -10.49
N HIS A 367 2.48 -4.10 -11.05
CA HIS A 367 2.66 -2.96 -11.97
C HIS A 367 3.38 -3.30 -13.29
N THR A 368 3.65 -4.59 -13.56
CA THR A 368 4.27 -5.04 -14.82
C THR A 368 3.23 -5.63 -15.77
N ALA A 369 3.56 -5.74 -17.06
CA ALA A 369 2.78 -6.55 -17.97
C ALA A 369 2.91 -8.04 -17.58
N ASN A 370 1.87 -8.83 -17.86
CA ASN A 370 1.77 -10.23 -17.45
C ASN A 370 1.90 -10.42 -15.91
N GLU A 371 1.38 -9.47 -15.14
CA GLU A 371 1.25 -9.61 -13.68
C GLU A 371 0.57 -10.92 -13.32
N TRP A 372 1.04 -11.58 -12.27
CA TRP A 372 0.52 -12.89 -11.87
C TRP A 372 0.69 -13.13 -10.37
N ALA A 373 -0.12 -14.05 -9.83
CA ALA A 373 0.07 -14.61 -8.50
C ALA A 373 0.10 -16.15 -8.57
N PRO A 374 0.92 -16.84 -7.71
CA PRO A 374 0.88 -18.30 -7.62
C PRO A 374 -0.48 -18.76 -7.09
N VAL A 375 -1.11 -19.72 -7.76
CA VAL A 375 -2.42 -20.27 -7.33
C VAL A 375 -2.33 -20.95 -5.97
N ASP A 376 -1.26 -21.69 -5.71
CA ASP A 376 -1.02 -22.34 -4.43
C ASP A 376 -0.81 -21.33 -3.29
N GLU A 377 -0.17 -20.21 -3.56
CA GLU A 377 0.00 -19.14 -2.57
C GLU A 377 -1.31 -18.40 -2.30
N LEU A 378 -2.14 -18.14 -3.33
CA LEU A 378 -3.50 -17.58 -3.14
C LEU A 378 -4.35 -18.50 -2.25
N VAL A 379 -4.27 -19.81 -2.47
CA VAL A 379 -4.99 -20.80 -1.65
C VAL A 379 -4.41 -20.87 -0.22
N ALA A 380 -3.09 -20.82 -0.06
CA ALA A 380 -2.45 -20.79 1.25
C ALA A 380 -2.83 -19.49 2.00
N GLY A 381 -2.84 -18.34 1.31
CA GLY A 381 -3.33 -17.07 1.86
C GLY A 381 -4.76 -17.16 2.35
N ALA A 382 -5.66 -17.76 1.57
CA ALA A 382 -7.05 -17.98 1.98
C ALA A 382 -7.13 -18.87 3.24
N ARG A 383 -6.31 -19.90 3.36
CA ARG A 383 -6.27 -20.78 4.55
C ARG A 383 -5.72 -20.05 5.77
N ILE A 384 -4.69 -19.23 5.59
CA ILE A 384 -4.15 -18.36 6.64
C ILE A 384 -5.22 -17.38 7.13
N TYR A 385 -5.92 -16.71 6.23
CA TYR A 385 -7.01 -15.81 6.59
C TYR A 385 -8.16 -16.56 7.30
N ALA A 386 -8.53 -17.75 6.83
CA ALA A 386 -9.56 -18.55 7.48
C ALA A 386 -9.19 -18.91 8.93
N ARG A 387 -7.92 -19.26 9.19
CA ARG A 387 -7.41 -19.48 10.56
C ARG A 387 -7.50 -18.22 11.41
N ILE A 388 -7.12 -17.06 10.85
CA ILE A 388 -7.19 -15.76 11.55
C ILE A 388 -8.65 -15.39 11.82
N PHE A 389 -9.54 -15.51 10.84
CA PHE A 389 -10.95 -15.14 10.97
C PHE A 389 -11.70 -16.05 11.95
N ALA A 390 -11.32 -17.33 12.04
CA ALA A 390 -11.85 -18.23 13.07
C ALA A 390 -11.29 -17.92 14.46
N GLY A 391 -10.20 -17.19 14.54
CA GLY A 391 -9.36 -17.13 15.73
C GLY A 391 -9.19 -15.77 16.39
N PHE A 392 -9.71 -14.71 15.83
CA PHE A 392 -9.46 -13.38 16.38
C PHE A 392 -10.23 -13.05 17.69
N GLU A 393 -11.07 -13.96 18.17
CA GLU A 393 -11.75 -13.85 19.49
C GLU A 393 -10.79 -13.53 20.63
N GLY A 394 -9.55 -14.02 20.55
CA GLY A 394 -8.49 -13.75 21.54
C GLY A 394 -7.91 -12.35 21.47
N ILE A 395 -8.28 -11.55 20.46
CA ILE A 395 -7.82 -10.17 20.28
C ILE A 395 -8.73 -9.24 21.09
N LEU A 396 -8.71 -9.40 22.41
CA LEU A 396 -9.38 -8.42 23.28
C LEU A 396 -8.62 -7.09 23.21
N PRO A 397 -9.32 -5.95 23.29
CA PRO A 397 -8.68 -4.65 23.22
C PRO A 397 -7.78 -4.45 24.44
N THR A 398 -6.51 -4.76 24.30
CA THR A 398 -5.48 -4.37 25.29
C THR A 398 -5.06 -2.92 25.08
N TRP A 399 -5.44 -2.33 23.95
CA TRP A 399 -5.11 -0.97 23.59
C TRP A 399 -6.34 -0.06 23.80
N LYS A 400 -6.20 0.92 24.69
CA LYS A 400 -7.14 2.03 24.80
C LYS A 400 -6.54 3.19 23.98
N PRO A 401 -7.29 3.81 23.06
CA PRO A 401 -6.84 5.08 22.49
C PRO A 401 -6.55 6.03 23.65
N SER A 402 -5.37 6.65 23.63
CA SER A 402 -5.11 7.77 24.53
C SER A 402 -6.21 8.79 24.22
N SER A 403 -7.04 9.10 25.22
CA SER A 403 -8.03 10.15 25.11
C SER A 403 -7.34 11.41 24.58
N ALA A 404 -7.73 11.81 23.37
CA ALA A 404 -7.35 13.10 22.85
C ALA A 404 -7.88 14.15 23.84
N THR A 405 -6.96 14.78 24.57
CA THR A 405 -7.20 16.00 25.32
C THR A 405 -6.85 17.20 24.45
#